data_0dd35a155dad38900d11aff94ef344ce
#
_entry.id   0dd35a155dad38900d11aff94ef344ce
#
_cell.length_a   1.000
_cell.length_b   1.000
_cell.length_c   1.000
_cell.angle_alpha   90.00
_cell.angle_beta   90.00
_cell.angle_gamma   90.00
#
_symmetry.space_group_name_H-M   'P 1'
#
loop_
_entity.id
_entity.type
_entity.pdbx_description
1 polymer ?
#
loop_
_entity_poly.entity_id
_entity_poly.type
_entity_poly.pdbx_seq_one_letter_code
_entity_poly.pdbx_strand_id
1 'polypeptide(L)'
;EEDEDAVPSIAEAPKTEPTPEPIKIAPIVELVEEESAVEPPVIECPKTSPLPAPSTYEQYREEALQARTEAEQAKLEVVTEYTQRTLAPHMSEAELNKLCLQISLFLASDWADERKEAVRVSPEIKSIDLMHFGWNIAQLFKKSRKEIATFLKQTFAQALADVEVSTLQRKLTNTEGKHLIRLQADLLTQHHLSP
;
A
#
# COMPACT_ATOMS: atom_id res chain seq x y z
N GLU A 1 -42.51 7.67 48.08
CA GLU A 1 -41.77 6.56 48.66
C GLU A 1 -40.66 6.29 47.66
N GLU A 2 -39.52 6.95 47.71
CA GLU A 2 -38.35 6.74 48.57
C GLU A 2 -37.88 5.30 48.49
N ASP A 3 -36.77 5.12 47.74
CA ASP A 3 -35.56 4.57 48.33
C ASP A 3 -34.34 4.78 47.42
N GLU A 4 -33.40 5.53 47.96
CA GLU A 4 -31.99 5.58 47.66
C GLU A 4 -31.35 4.24 47.88
N ASP A 5 -30.39 3.78 47.01
CA ASP A 5 -29.16 3.22 47.56
C ASP A 5 -28.03 3.14 46.53
N ALA A 6 -27.01 3.91 46.84
CA ALA A 6 -25.60 3.56 46.98
C ALA A 6 -24.81 3.03 45.79
N VAL A 7 -23.97 3.91 45.30
CA VAL A 7 -22.71 3.65 44.56
C VAL A 7 -21.68 3.02 45.49
N PRO A 8 -20.83 2.10 45.00
CA PRO A 8 -19.47 2.08 45.46
C PRO A 8 -18.46 2.45 44.38
N SER A 9 -17.76 3.51 44.66
CA SER A 9 -16.49 3.90 44.10
C SER A 9 -15.44 2.81 44.29
N ILE A 10 -14.85 2.32 43.19
CA ILE A 10 -13.63 1.51 43.27
C ILE A 10 -12.51 2.35 42.65
N ALA A 11 -11.59 2.73 43.52
CA ALA A 11 -10.35 3.40 43.22
C ALA A 11 -9.43 2.45 42.42
N GLU A 12 -9.03 2.87 41.24
CA GLU A 12 -8.04 2.20 40.42
C GLU A 12 -6.67 2.80 40.65
N ALA A 13 -5.74 1.97 41.12
CA ALA A 13 -4.36 2.32 41.40
C ALA A 13 -3.55 2.54 40.10
N PRO A 14 -2.57 3.43 40.06
CA PRO A 14 -1.77 3.68 38.88
C PRO A 14 -0.74 2.58 38.64
N LYS A 15 -0.74 2.03 37.44
CA LYS A 15 0.32 1.13 36.94
C LYS A 15 1.58 1.93 36.66
N THR A 16 2.62 1.62 37.41
CA THR A 16 4.00 2.06 37.24
C THR A 16 4.57 1.55 35.92
N GLU A 17 5.02 2.46 35.07
CA GLU A 17 5.87 2.17 33.93
C GLU A 17 7.29 1.83 34.37
N PRO A 18 7.98 0.86 33.76
CA PRO A 18 9.38 0.60 34.04
C PRO A 18 10.27 1.60 33.28
N THR A 19 11.03 2.35 34.03
CA THR A 19 12.10 3.22 33.56
C THR A 19 13.25 2.40 32.94
N PRO A 20 13.76 2.74 31.76
CA PRO A 20 14.96 2.12 31.22
C PRO A 20 16.23 2.60 31.96
N GLU A 21 17.04 1.67 32.40
CA GLU A 21 18.34 1.92 33.03
C GLU A 21 19.37 2.51 32.05
N PRO A 22 20.28 3.39 32.51
CA PRO A 22 21.28 3.98 31.66
C PRO A 22 22.45 3.03 31.37
N ILE A 23 22.79 2.91 30.10
CA ILE A 23 23.95 2.15 29.59
C ILE A 23 25.23 2.86 30.04
N LYS A 24 26.05 2.18 30.85
CA LYS A 24 27.39 2.61 31.24
C LYS A 24 28.34 2.53 30.06
N ILE A 25 28.80 3.69 29.60
CA ILE A 25 29.93 3.81 28.67
C ILE A 25 31.22 3.72 29.47
N ALA A 26 32.04 2.70 29.15
CA ALA A 26 33.40 2.54 29.72
C ALA A 26 34.39 3.51 29.06
N PRO A 27 35.42 3.99 29.77
CA PRO A 27 36.33 5.02 29.27
C PRO A 27 37.34 4.46 28.27
N ILE A 28 37.56 5.27 27.22
CA ILE A 28 38.62 5.04 26.22
C ILE A 28 39.97 5.32 26.89
N VAL A 29 40.84 4.33 26.82
CA VAL A 29 42.21 4.46 27.28
C VAL A 29 43.02 5.17 26.20
N GLU A 30 43.57 6.30 26.58
CA GLU A 30 44.53 7.12 25.87
C GLU A 30 45.90 6.38 25.87
N LEU A 31 46.45 6.07 24.67
CA LEU A 31 47.80 5.56 24.54
C LEU A 31 48.65 6.49 23.68
N VAL A 32 49.58 7.03 24.35
CA VAL A 32 50.74 7.87 24.11
C VAL A 32 51.43 7.67 22.75
N GLU A 33 51.76 8.84 22.16
CA GLU A 33 52.68 9.05 21.03
C GLU A 33 54.04 8.38 21.19
N GLU A 34 54.52 7.74 20.13
CA GLU A 34 55.94 7.59 19.89
C GLU A 34 56.25 7.95 18.44
N GLU A 35 56.91 9.07 18.31
CA GLU A 35 57.42 9.71 17.10
C GLU A 35 58.62 8.89 16.57
N SER A 36 58.48 8.30 15.38
CA SER A 36 59.64 7.79 14.63
C SER A 36 59.52 8.22 13.17
N ALA A 37 60.41 9.11 12.80
CA ALA A 37 60.59 9.63 11.46
C ALA A 37 61.04 8.52 10.50
N VAL A 38 60.20 8.24 9.47
CA VAL A 38 60.58 7.47 8.30
C VAL A 38 60.06 8.18 7.06
N GLU A 39 60.94 8.39 6.09
CA GLU A 39 60.77 9.08 4.82
C GLU A 39 59.49 8.61 4.03
N PRO A 40 58.87 9.50 3.25
CA PRO A 40 57.63 9.14 2.54
C PRO A 40 57.93 8.18 1.37
N PRO A 41 57.29 7.03 1.29
CA PRO A 41 57.33 6.21 0.09
C PRO A 41 56.53 6.90 -1.02
N VAL A 42 57.10 6.93 -2.20
CA VAL A 42 56.50 7.33 -3.46
C VAL A 42 55.16 6.63 -3.61
N ILE A 43 54.06 7.39 -3.53
CA ILE A 43 52.69 6.88 -3.77
C ILE A 43 52.58 6.65 -5.28
N GLU A 44 52.83 5.43 -5.72
CA GLU A 44 52.33 4.95 -7.00
C GLU A 44 50.80 5.00 -6.93
N CYS A 45 50.19 5.76 -7.85
CA CYS A 45 48.73 5.77 -8.03
C CYS A 45 48.23 4.33 -8.15
N PRO A 46 47.30 3.89 -7.31
CA PRO A 46 46.73 2.56 -7.47
C PRO A 46 46.00 2.55 -8.82
N LYS A 47 46.49 1.71 -9.72
CA LYS A 47 45.77 1.33 -10.95
C LYS A 47 44.36 0.99 -10.51
N THR A 48 43.41 1.67 -11.12
CA THR A 48 41.96 1.45 -10.95
C THR A 48 41.68 -0.05 -11.06
N SER A 49 41.59 -0.72 -9.91
CA SER A 49 41.15 -2.12 -9.87
C SER A 49 39.75 -2.13 -10.46
N PRO A 50 39.45 -3.00 -11.43
CA PRO A 50 38.08 -3.19 -11.87
C PRO A 50 37.23 -3.52 -10.64
N LEU A 51 36.04 -2.88 -10.54
CA LEU A 51 35.06 -3.18 -9.48
C LEU A 51 34.95 -4.72 -9.37
N PRO A 52 35.01 -5.28 -8.17
CA PRO A 52 34.83 -6.71 -7.99
C PRO A 52 33.46 -7.09 -8.59
N ALA A 53 33.44 -8.16 -9.40
CA ALA A 53 32.20 -8.70 -9.92
C ALA A 53 31.25 -8.98 -8.76
N PRO A 54 29.95 -8.68 -8.90
CA PRO A 54 28.98 -8.88 -7.83
C PRO A 54 29.05 -10.34 -7.36
N SER A 55 28.96 -10.54 -6.04
CA SER A 55 28.95 -11.89 -5.49
C SER A 55 27.73 -12.66 -6.04
N THR A 56 27.82 -13.97 -6.11
CA THR A 56 26.69 -14.81 -6.56
C THR A 56 25.42 -14.54 -5.75
N TYR A 57 25.55 -14.19 -4.47
CA TYR A 57 24.45 -13.77 -3.61
C TYR A 57 23.79 -12.47 -4.08
N GLU A 58 24.60 -11.47 -4.45
CA GLU A 58 24.08 -10.19 -4.96
C GLU A 58 23.36 -10.35 -6.29
N GLN A 59 23.85 -11.22 -7.16
CA GLN A 59 23.19 -11.57 -8.42
C GLN A 59 21.80 -12.20 -8.17
N TYR A 60 21.70 -13.22 -7.30
CA TYR A 60 20.43 -13.84 -6.96
C TYR A 60 19.46 -12.87 -6.28
N ARG A 61 19.98 -11.96 -5.45
CA ARG A 61 19.14 -10.94 -4.82
C ARG A 61 18.58 -9.96 -5.84
N GLU A 62 19.40 -9.52 -6.78
CA GLU A 62 19.00 -8.60 -7.85
C GLU A 62 17.97 -9.26 -8.77
N GLU A 63 18.22 -10.48 -9.23
CA GLU A 63 17.28 -11.27 -10.02
C GLU A 63 15.94 -11.44 -9.31
N ALA A 64 15.95 -11.75 -8.01
CA ALA A 64 14.70 -11.89 -7.23
C ALA A 64 13.94 -10.58 -7.09
N LEU A 65 14.64 -9.44 -6.95
CA LEU A 65 14.02 -8.12 -6.90
C LEU A 65 13.42 -7.73 -8.26
N GLN A 66 14.15 -7.98 -9.36
CA GLN A 66 13.66 -7.74 -10.71
C GLN A 66 12.42 -8.57 -11.02
N ALA A 67 12.46 -9.88 -10.76
CA ALA A 67 11.32 -10.77 -10.95
C ALA A 67 10.08 -10.33 -10.15
N ARG A 68 10.28 -9.82 -8.94
CA ARG A 68 9.18 -9.26 -8.12
C ARG A 68 8.60 -8.01 -8.75
N THR A 69 9.45 -7.09 -9.21
CA THR A 69 9.02 -5.83 -9.84
C THR A 69 8.24 -6.12 -11.13
N GLU A 70 8.72 -7.03 -11.96
CA GLU A 70 8.06 -7.45 -13.18
C GLU A 70 6.69 -8.09 -12.90
N ALA A 71 6.60 -8.95 -11.87
CA ALA A 71 5.34 -9.56 -11.47
C ALA A 71 4.32 -8.54 -10.91
N GLU A 72 4.77 -7.51 -10.21
CA GLU A 72 3.91 -6.42 -9.74
C GLU A 72 3.45 -5.54 -10.91
N GLN A 73 4.33 -5.26 -11.86
CA GLN A 73 4.01 -4.52 -13.08
C GLN A 73 2.96 -5.25 -13.94
N ALA A 74 3.14 -6.54 -14.17
CA ALA A 74 2.19 -7.36 -14.90
C ALA A 74 0.79 -7.36 -14.26
N LYS A 75 0.71 -7.43 -12.92
CA LYS A 75 -0.58 -7.29 -12.22
C LYS A 75 -1.22 -5.93 -12.43
N LEU A 76 -0.43 -4.86 -12.43
CA LEU A 76 -0.91 -3.49 -12.65
C LEU A 76 -1.47 -3.32 -14.07
N GLU A 77 -0.83 -3.92 -15.07
CA GLU A 77 -1.32 -3.92 -16.45
C GLU A 77 -2.67 -4.60 -16.57
N VAL A 78 -2.83 -5.79 -15.95
CA VAL A 78 -4.12 -6.51 -15.91
C VAL A 78 -5.22 -5.67 -15.25
N VAL A 79 -4.92 -5.02 -14.13
CA VAL A 79 -5.88 -4.15 -13.43
C VAL A 79 -6.25 -2.94 -14.29
N THR A 80 -5.27 -2.34 -14.98
CA THR A 80 -5.50 -1.18 -15.85
C THR A 80 -6.40 -1.55 -17.03
N GLU A 81 -6.10 -2.66 -17.69
CA GLU A 81 -6.92 -3.17 -18.80
C GLU A 81 -8.34 -3.52 -18.34
N TYR A 82 -8.48 -4.22 -17.21
CA TYR A 82 -9.77 -4.51 -16.61
C TYR A 82 -10.57 -3.22 -16.32
N THR A 83 -9.93 -2.20 -15.75
CA THR A 83 -10.52 -0.91 -15.46
C THR A 83 -11.03 -0.25 -16.74
N GLN A 84 -10.20 -0.20 -17.78
CA GLN A 84 -10.57 0.38 -19.06
C GLN A 84 -11.75 -0.36 -19.71
N ARG A 85 -11.69 -1.67 -19.81
CA ARG A 85 -12.78 -2.47 -20.39
C ARG A 85 -14.09 -2.35 -19.63
N THR A 86 -14.02 -2.27 -18.30
CA THR A 86 -15.21 -2.27 -17.46
C THR A 86 -15.87 -0.90 -17.38
N LEU A 87 -15.09 0.17 -17.29
CA LEU A 87 -15.61 1.51 -16.99
C LEU A 87 -15.58 2.50 -18.16
N ALA A 88 -14.87 2.22 -19.25
CA ALA A 88 -14.88 3.10 -20.44
C ALA A 88 -16.29 3.41 -20.97
N PRO A 89 -17.26 2.48 -20.97
CA PRO A 89 -18.62 2.81 -21.40
C PRO A 89 -19.37 3.76 -20.47
N HIS A 90 -18.88 3.94 -19.24
CA HIS A 90 -19.60 4.61 -18.15
C HIS A 90 -18.94 5.90 -17.66
N MET A 91 -17.86 6.35 -18.31
CA MET A 91 -17.15 7.58 -17.97
C MET A 91 -16.45 8.19 -19.18
N SER A 92 -16.04 9.46 -19.06
CA SER A 92 -15.22 10.09 -20.10
C SER A 92 -13.78 9.59 -20.05
N GLU A 93 -13.05 9.70 -21.16
CA GLU A 93 -11.64 9.32 -21.24
C GLU A 93 -10.78 10.05 -20.18
N ALA A 94 -11.03 11.35 -19.97
CA ALA A 94 -10.32 12.13 -18.96
C ALA A 94 -10.52 11.58 -17.54
N GLU A 95 -11.76 11.20 -17.19
CA GLU A 95 -12.06 10.61 -15.88
C GLU A 95 -11.48 9.20 -15.76
N LEU A 96 -11.46 8.43 -16.86
CA LEU A 96 -10.86 7.09 -16.90
C LEU A 96 -9.34 7.15 -16.68
N ASN A 97 -8.65 8.07 -17.36
CA ASN A 97 -7.21 8.27 -17.18
C ASN A 97 -6.88 8.71 -15.75
N LYS A 98 -7.67 9.61 -15.17
CA LYS A 98 -7.56 10.01 -13.77
C LYS A 98 -7.74 8.81 -12.83
N LEU A 99 -8.73 7.98 -13.09
CA LEU A 99 -8.98 6.76 -12.30
C LEU A 99 -7.82 5.79 -12.38
N CYS A 100 -7.28 5.52 -13.57
CA CYS A 100 -6.13 4.63 -13.75
C CYS A 100 -4.91 5.11 -12.95
N LEU A 101 -4.63 6.42 -12.97
CA LEU A 101 -3.56 6.99 -12.14
C LEU A 101 -3.80 6.78 -10.65
N GLN A 102 -5.02 7.06 -10.18
CA GLN A 102 -5.37 6.86 -8.77
C GLN A 102 -5.28 5.39 -8.34
N ILE A 103 -5.67 4.47 -9.21
CA ILE A 103 -5.52 3.03 -8.96
C ILE A 103 -4.04 2.66 -8.83
N SER A 104 -3.17 3.14 -9.73
CA SER A 104 -1.73 2.85 -9.66
C SER A 104 -1.13 3.31 -8.34
N LEU A 105 -1.44 4.53 -7.90
CA LEU A 105 -1.00 5.07 -6.61
C LEU A 105 -1.56 4.25 -5.43
N PHE A 106 -2.82 3.88 -5.48
CA PHE A 106 -3.45 3.06 -4.43
C PHE A 106 -2.80 1.68 -4.31
N LEU A 107 -2.50 1.03 -5.43
CA LEU A 107 -1.91 -0.30 -5.45
C LEU A 107 -0.44 -0.28 -5.05
N ALA A 108 0.32 0.76 -5.43
CA ALA A 108 1.71 0.98 -5.00
C ALA A 108 1.87 1.36 -3.52
N SER A 109 0.77 1.58 -2.78
CA SER A 109 0.76 2.03 -1.38
C SER A 109 1.16 3.49 -1.14
N ASP A 110 1.31 4.29 -2.18
CA ASP A 110 1.62 5.72 -2.11
C ASP A 110 0.35 6.59 -1.98
N TRP A 111 -0.75 5.93 -1.64
CA TRP A 111 -2.10 6.53 -1.61
C TRP A 111 -2.32 7.58 -0.50
N ALA A 112 -1.48 7.65 0.53
CA ALA A 112 -1.81 8.38 1.76
C ALA A 112 -1.78 9.91 1.64
N ASP A 113 -0.90 10.50 0.82
CA ASP A 113 -0.53 11.92 0.92
C ASP A 113 -1.04 12.83 -0.21
N GLU A 114 -1.66 12.32 -1.27
CA GLU A 114 -2.08 13.15 -2.39
C GLU A 114 -3.52 13.65 -2.26
N ARG A 115 -3.75 14.90 -2.70
CA ARG A 115 -5.10 15.45 -2.91
C ARG A 115 -5.79 14.67 -4.03
N LYS A 116 -6.83 13.94 -3.65
CA LYS A 116 -7.57 13.08 -4.56
C LYS A 116 -8.74 13.85 -5.14
N GLU A 117 -8.73 13.98 -6.46
CA GLU A 117 -9.88 14.51 -7.17
C GLU A 117 -10.91 13.42 -7.37
N ALA A 118 -12.17 13.69 -7.01
CA ALA A 118 -13.24 12.73 -7.23
C ALA A 118 -13.45 12.46 -8.72
N VAL A 119 -13.63 11.20 -9.06
CA VAL A 119 -13.92 10.71 -10.41
C VAL A 119 -15.43 10.62 -10.62
N ARG A 120 -15.89 11.04 -11.78
CA ARG A 120 -17.32 10.99 -12.15
C ARG A 120 -17.60 9.75 -12.98
N VAL A 121 -18.66 9.06 -12.61
CA VAL A 121 -19.20 7.90 -13.34
C VAL A 121 -20.64 8.15 -13.76
N SER A 122 -21.10 7.41 -14.78
CA SER A 122 -22.50 7.41 -15.20
C SER A 122 -23.42 7.01 -14.05
N PRO A 123 -24.63 7.60 -13.93
CA PRO A 123 -25.61 7.21 -12.93
C PRO A 123 -26.14 5.76 -13.07
N GLU A 124 -25.83 5.10 -14.16
CA GLU A 124 -26.14 3.67 -14.37
C GLU A 124 -25.32 2.76 -13.44
N ILE A 125 -24.10 3.19 -13.09
CA ILE A 125 -23.20 2.50 -12.16
C ILE A 125 -23.69 2.73 -10.73
N LYS A 126 -24.10 1.67 -10.08
CA LYS A 126 -24.59 1.69 -8.70
C LYS A 126 -23.44 1.54 -7.69
N SER A 127 -23.72 1.89 -6.45
CA SER A 127 -22.76 1.70 -5.37
C SER A 127 -22.26 0.26 -5.25
N ILE A 128 -23.10 -0.74 -5.53
CA ILE A 128 -22.71 -2.15 -5.51
C ILE A 128 -21.73 -2.48 -6.64
N ASP A 129 -21.88 -1.89 -7.81
CA ASP A 129 -20.97 -2.08 -8.94
C ASP A 129 -19.57 -1.55 -8.61
N LEU A 130 -19.50 -0.37 -7.97
CA LEU A 130 -18.24 0.21 -7.50
C LEU A 130 -17.57 -0.63 -6.40
N MET A 131 -18.37 -1.23 -5.51
CA MET A 131 -17.86 -2.16 -4.50
C MET A 131 -17.23 -3.40 -5.13
N HIS A 132 -17.92 -4.02 -6.09
CA HIS A 132 -17.39 -5.18 -6.84
C HIS A 132 -16.14 -4.82 -7.64
N PHE A 133 -16.17 -3.67 -8.32
CA PHE A 133 -15.01 -3.15 -9.03
C PHE A 133 -13.79 -3.00 -8.10
N GLY A 134 -13.96 -2.28 -6.99
CA GLY A 134 -12.89 -2.08 -6.01
C GLY A 134 -12.36 -3.38 -5.42
N TRP A 135 -13.24 -4.34 -5.13
CA TRP A 135 -12.85 -5.66 -4.68
C TRP A 135 -12.01 -6.40 -5.72
N ASN A 136 -12.48 -6.45 -6.97
CA ASN A 136 -11.81 -7.18 -8.06
C ASN A 136 -10.38 -6.70 -8.29
N ILE A 137 -10.14 -5.38 -8.32
CA ILE A 137 -8.80 -4.82 -8.54
C ILE A 137 -7.87 -4.99 -7.35
N ALA A 138 -8.40 -4.89 -6.13
CA ALA A 138 -7.59 -4.80 -4.92
C ALA A 138 -7.14 -6.16 -4.37
N GLN A 139 -7.87 -7.25 -4.67
CA GLN A 139 -7.52 -8.58 -4.20
C GLN A 139 -6.17 -9.10 -4.76
N LEU A 140 -5.78 -8.70 -5.99
CA LEU A 140 -4.49 -9.07 -6.59
C LEU A 140 -3.30 -8.53 -5.79
N PHE A 141 -3.48 -7.41 -5.10
CA PHE A 141 -2.48 -6.73 -4.28
C PHE A 141 -2.71 -6.95 -2.77
N LYS A 142 -3.63 -7.85 -2.42
CA LYS A 142 -3.94 -8.22 -1.02
C LYS A 142 -4.29 -7.02 -0.13
N LYS A 143 -4.92 -5.99 -0.69
CA LYS A 143 -5.37 -4.81 0.09
C LYS A 143 -6.47 -5.19 1.06
N SER A 144 -6.47 -4.57 2.24
CA SER A 144 -7.49 -4.81 3.26
C SER A 144 -8.85 -4.22 2.85
N ARG A 145 -9.94 -4.77 3.36
CA ARG A 145 -11.31 -4.24 3.12
C ARG A 145 -11.46 -2.77 3.51
N LYS A 146 -10.74 -2.32 4.54
CA LYS A 146 -10.75 -0.93 4.99
C LYS A 146 -10.08 -0.01 3.97
N GLU A 147 -8.91 -0.40 3.45
CA GLU A 147 -8.20 0.36 2.41
C GLU A 147 -9.06 0.49 1.15
N ILE A 148 -9.66 -0.62 0.69
CA ILE A 148 -10.56 -0.65 -0.47
C ILE A 148 -11.75 0.31 -0.27
N ALA A 149 -12.42 0.23 0.87
CA ALA A 149 -13.57 1.07 1.18
C ALA A 149 -13.20 2.56 1.25
N THR A 150 -12.04 2.89 1.82
CA THR A 150 -11.52 4.25 1.87
C THR A 150 -11.18 4.76 0.48
N PHE A 151 -10.49 3.96 -0.32
CA PHE A 151 -10.19 4.26 -1.72
C PHE A 151 -11.46 4.58 -2.51
N LEU A 152 -12.44 3.69 -2.48
CA LEU A 152 -13.71 3.88 -3.20
C LEU A 152 -14.44 5.15 -2.77
N LYS A 153 -14.55 5.41 -1.46
CA LYS A 153 -15.21 6.60 -0.93
C LYS A 153 -14.55 7.89 -1.36
N GLN A 154 -13.24 7.93 -1.44
CA GLN A 154 -12.47 9.10 -1.85
C GLN A 154 -12.51 9.29 -3.36
N THR A 155 -12.30 8.23 -4.13
CA THR A 155 -12.28 8.27 -5.60
C THR A 155 -13.66 8.55 -6.19
N PHE A 156 -14.70 7.87 -5.70
CA PHE A 156 -16.08 8.02 -6.19
C PHE A 156 -16.96 8.81 -5.21
N ALA A 157 -16.44 9.90 -4.67
CA ALA A 157 -17.11 10.67 -3.60
C ALA A 157 -18.52 11.10 -3.95
N GLN A 158 -18.80 11.44 -5.22
CA GLN A 158 -20.14 11.82 -5.68
C GLN A 158 -21.09 10.62 -5.76
N ALA A 159 -20.66 9.53 -6.38
CA ALA A 159 -21.49 8.34 -6.55
C ALA A 159 -21.73 7.58 -5.23
N LEU A 160 -20.86 7.76 -4.25
CA LEU A 160 -20.93 7.14 -2.94
C LEU A 160 -21.23 8.16 -1.81
N ALA A 161 -21.78 9.33 -2.13
CA ALA A 161 -22.02 10.41 -1.16
C ALA A 161 -22.78 9.91 0.08
N ASP A 162 -23.85 9.14 -0.14
CA ASP A 162 -24.76 8.65 0.89
C ASP A 162 -24.33 7.32 1.54
N VAL A 163 -23.15 6.78 1.15
CA VAL A 163 -22.67 5.48 1.66
C VAL A 163 -21.46 5.68 2.56
N GLU A 164 -21.55 5.26 3.80
CA GLU A 164 -20.44 5.31 4.74
C GLU A 164 -19.36 4.26 4.46
N VAL A 165 -18.10 4.58 4.82
CA VAL A 165 -16.94 3.67 4.67
C VAL A 165 -17.18 2.34 5.38
N SER A 166 -17.79 2.35 6.55
CA SER A 166 -18.15 1.15 7.33
C SER A 166 -19.10 0.23 6.55
N THR A 167 -20.08 0.82 5.85
CA THR A 167 -21.03 0.09 5.00
C THR A 167 -20.35 -0.46 3.75
N LEU A 168 -19.48 0.32 3.10
CA LEU A 168 -18.67 -0.14 1.97
C LEU A 168 -17.83 -1.34 2.38
N GLN A 169 -17.08 -1.23 3.49
CA GLN A 169 -16.22 -2.29 3.99
C GLN A 169 -16.97 -3.61 4.23
N ARG A 170 -18.18 -3.53 4.78
CA ARG A 170 -19.01 -4.72 5.08
C ARG A 170 -19.62 -5.34 3.82
N LYS A 171 -20.01 -4.52 2.83
CA LYS A 171 -20.78 -4.94 1.66
C LYS A 171 -19.94 -5.13 0.38
N LEU A 172 -18.60 -5.04 0.41
CA LEU A 172 -17.71 -5.17 -0.77
C LEU A 172 -17.98 -6.41 -1.63
N THR A 173 -18.41 -7.49 -1.01
CA THR A 173 -18.65 -8.79 -1.67
C THR A 173 -20.12 -9.23 -1.61
N ASN A 174 -21.04 -8.29 -1.38
CA ASN A 174 -22.46 -8.62 -1.39
C ASN A 174 -22.95 -8.83 -2.82
N THR A 175 -23.57 -9.96 -3.11
CA THR A 175 -24.07 -10.34 -4.43
C THR A 175 -25.59 -10.17 -4.58
N GLU A 176 -26.25 -9.59 -3.57
CA GLU A 176 -27.69 -9.37 -3.62
C GLU A 176 -28.05 -8.24 -4.59
N GLY A 177 -29.04 -8.48 -5.42
CA GLY A 177 -29.61 -7.49 -6.34
C GLY A 177 -29.04 -7.57 -7.77
N LYS A 178 -29.46 -6.60 -8.60
CA LYS A 178 -28.98 -6.46 -9.97
C LYS A 178 -27.73 -5.56 -9.98
N HIS A 179 -26.66 -6.05 -10.52
CA HIS A 179 -25.38 -5.36 -10.68
C HIS A 179 -24.83 -5.58 -12.08
N LEU A 180 -24.14 -4.56 -12.61
CA LEU A 180 -23.47 -4.59 -13.93
C LEU A 180 -22.09 -5.24 -13.80
N ILE A 181 -21.35 -4.89 -12.74
CA ILE A 181 -20.01 -5.42 -12.47
C ILE A 181 -20.13 -6.61 -11.53
N ARG A 182 -19.66 -7.77 -11.99
CA ARG A 182 -19.66 -9.00 -11.20
C ARG A 182 -18.39 -9.15 -10.39
N LEU A 183 -18.49 -9.84 -9.27
CA LEU A 183 -17.30 -10.30 -8.53
C LEU A 183 -16.53 -11.32 -9.37
N GLN A 184 -15.22 -11.11 -9.44
CA GLN A 184 -14.29 -12.00 -10.12
C GLN A 184 -13.36 -12.61 -9.08
N ALA A 185 -13.23 -13.92 -9.11
CA ALA A 185 -12.38 -14.63 -8.16
C ALA A 185 -10.89 -14.42 -8.49
N ASP A 186 -10.55 -14.32 -9.79
CA ASP A 186 -9.19 -14.14 -10.27
C ASP A 186 -9.17 -13.40 -11.61
N LEU A 187 -8.68 -12.15 -11.59
CA LEU A 187 -8.51 -11.36 -12.80
C LEU A 187 -7.38 -11.88 -13.70
N LEU A 188 -6.35 -12.50 -13.13
CA LEU A 188 -5.19 -13.00 -13.90
C LEU A 188 -5.59 -14.16 -14.82
N THR A 189 -6.40 -15.08 -14.31
CA THR A 189 -6.84 -16.24 -15.09
C THR A 189 -7.72 -15.83 -16.27
N GLN A 190 -8.55 -14.80 -16.11
CA GLN A 190 -9.43 -14.33 -17.17
C GLN A 190 -8.70 -13.55 -18.27
N HIS A 191 -7.62 -12.86 -17.92
CA HIS A 191 -6.81 -12.12 -18.90
C HIS A 191 -6.13 -13.04 -19.91
N HIS A 192 -5.72 -14.23 -19.50
CA HIS A 192 -5.09 -15.23 -20.40
C HIS A 192 -6.08 -15.97 -21.32
N LEU A 193 -7.38 -15.86 -21.10
CA LEU A 193 -8.43 -16.55 -21.86
C LEU A 193 -9.14 -15.69 -22.89
N SER A 194 -8.79 -14.41 -23.01
CA SER A 194 -9.32 -13.52 -24.06
C SER A 194 -8.35 -13.54 -25.26
N PRO A 195 -8.80 -14.01 -26.43
CA PRO A 195 -8.01 -14.00 -27.67
C PRO A 195 -7.82 -12.59 -28.22
#